data_1b49e56f5693e94b6c9f64e2a1cc5710
#
_entry.id   1b49e56f5693e94b6c9f64e2a1cc5710
#
_cell.length_a   1.000
_cell.length_b   1.000
_cell.length_c   1.000
_cell.angle_alpha   90.00
_cell.angle_beta   90.00
_cell.angle_gamma   90.00
#
_symmetry.space_group_name_H-M   'P 1'
#
loop_
_entity.id
_entity.type
_entity.pdbx_description
1 polymer ?
#
loop_
_entity_poly.entity_id
_entity_poly.type
_entity_poly.pdbx_seq_one_letter_code
_entity_poly.pdbx_strand_id
1 'polypeptide(L)'
;MKILIQKNSKNNKLEKNIVKITKIGIIVFISFSILGQFVPFFEGSNSYFYGMASILFVEEGITKSNPFLEKYETNEFLLDNWLRTDQNEMIPMSGNGLILLGGIAYVFGGYFALYYLSPILFIILIIASERTATKLFGKYAGLITLILLSASNLLFRNSIQLHTESLFCLLFVLGTYFLIKFGRTNQSHLILISSIFFAFSSTVRLSGIILF
;
A
#
# COMPACT_ATOMS: atom_id res chain seq x y z
N MET A 1 31.51 33.20 -24.73
CA MET A 1 30.26 33.12 -23.96
C MET A 1 29.29 32.07 -24.49
N LYS A 2 28.94 31.99 -25.80
CA LYS A 2 28.04 30.95 -26.39
C LYS A 2 28.48 29.49 -26.11
N ILE A 3 29.78 29.18 -26.19
CA ILE A 3 30.35 27.84 -26.00
C ILE A 3 30.15 27.34 -24.56
N LEU A 4 30.30 28.21 -23.55
CA LEU A 4 30.08 27.86 -22.14
C LEU A 4 28.59 27.58 -21.84
N ILE A 5 27.68 28.35 -22.44
CA ILE A 5 26.24 28.16 -22.27
C ILE A 5 25.80 26.82 -22.91
N GLN A 6 26.36 26.47 -24.07
CA GLN A 6 26.04 25.22 -24.77
C GLN A 6 26.60 24.00 -24.04
N LYS A 7 27.77 24.08 -23.42
CA LYS A 7 28.38 23.04 -22.60
C LYS A 7 27.58 22.79 -21.32
N ASN A 8 27.08 23.83 -20.64
CA ASN A 8 26.21 23.72 -19.47
C ASN A 8 24.84 23.08 -19.81
N SER A 9 24.24 23.43 -20.95
CA SER A 9 22.98 22.84 -21.41
C SER A 9 23.12 21.34 -21.67
N LYS A 10 24.22 20.90 -22.29
CA LYS A 10 24.49 19.50 -22.62
C LYS A 10 24.73 18.66 -21.36
N ASN A 11 25.47 19.21 -20.39
CA ASN A 11 25.71 18.57 -19.08
C ASN A 11 24.41 18.42 -18.28
N ASN A 12 23.55 19.43 -18.25
CA ASN A 12 22.26 19.37 -17.57
C ASN A 12 21.32 18.31 -18.19
N LYS A 13 21.34 18.12 -19.51
CA LYS A 13 20.56 17.11 -20.20
C LYS A 13 21.08 15.69 -19.90
N LEU A 14 22.40 15.51 -19.90
CA LEU A 14 23.04 14.24 -19.55
C LEU A 14 22.71 13.83 -18.13
N GLU A 15 22.86 14.74 -17.18
CA GLU A 15 22.55 14.52 -15.76
C GLU A 15 21.07 14.14 -15.53
N LYS A 16 20.14 14.82 -16.19
CA LYS A 16 18.71 14.47 -16.14
C LYS A 16 18.44 13.05 -16.63
N ASN A 17 19.11 12.65 -17.71
CA ASN A 17 18.98 11.30 -18.26
C ASN A 17 19.57 10.24 -17.32
N ILE A 18 20.74 10.48 -16.74
CA ILE A 18 21.36 9.57 -15.78
C ILE A 18 20.42 9.35 -14.59
N VAL A 19 19.93 10.41 -13.96
CA VAL A 19 19.01 10.30 -12.82
C VAL A 19 17.73 9.53 -13.20
N LYS A 20 17.19 9.78 -14.40
CA LYS A 20 16.00 9.05 -14.88
C LYS A 20 16.28 7.55 -15.06
N ILE A 21 17.40 7.19 -15.69
CA ILE A 21 17.79 5.80 -15.91
C ILE A 21 18.02 5.10 -14.58
N THR A 22 18.72 5.75 -13.64
CA THR A 22 18.95 5.21 -12.29
C THR A 22 17.64 4.93 -11.56
N LYS A 23 16.67 5.87 -11.60
CA LYS A 23 15.35 5.66 -10.98
C LYS A 23 14.62 4.47 -11.58
N ILE A 24 14.59 4.36 -12.90
CA ILE A 24 13.97 3.21 -13.59
C ILE A 24 14.67 1.91 -13.19
N GLY A 25 15.98 1.88 -13.19
CA GLY A 25 16.77 0.71 -12.79
C GLY A 25 16.46 0.24 -11.37
N ILE A 26 16.37 1.16 -10.41
CA ILE A 26 16.01 0.85 -9.02
C ILE A 26 14.58 0.29 -8.94
N ILE A 27 13.60 0.92 -9.60
CA ILE A 27 12.21 0.44 -9.58
C ILE A 27 12.11 -0.97 -10.17
N VAL A 28 12.76 -1.21 -11.31
CA VAL A 28 12.79 -2.53 -11.95
C VAL A 28 13.44 -3.57 -11.03
N PHE A 29 14.61 -3.26 -10.45
CA PHE A 29 15.31 -4.15 -9.54
C PHE A 29 14.45 -4.52 -8.33
N ILE A 30 13.79 -3.55 -7.69
CA ILE A 30 12.91 -3.81 -6.54
C ILE A 30 11.71 -4.65 -6.95
N SER A 31 11.09 -4.32 -8.09
CA SER A 31 9.94 -5.08 -8.59
C SER A 31 10.30 -6.55 -8.81
N PHE A 32 11.44 -6.82 -9.43
CA PHE A 32 11.94 -8.19 -9.59
C PHE A 32 12.29 -8.84 -8.26
N SER A 33 12.91 -8.12 -7.32
CA SER A 33 13.26 -8.65 -6.00
C SER A 33 12.02 -9.05 -5.20
N ILE A 34 10.95 -8.24 -5.23
CA ILE A 34 9.69 -8.52 -4.53
C ILE A 34 8.99 -9.71 -5.18
N LEU A 35 8.86 -9.71 -6.50
CA LEU A 35 8.20 -10.79 -7.21
C LEU A 35 8.98 -12.10 -7.15
N GLY A 36 10.32 -12.05 -7.06
CA GLY A 36 11.18 -13.22 -6.93
C GLY A 36 11.24 -13.84 -5.52
N GLN A 37 10.96 -13.04 -4.49
CA GLN A 37 10.89 -13.50 -3.09
C GLN A 37 9.44 -13.75 -2.63
N PHE A 38 8.51 -13.58 -3.53
CA PHE A 38 7.11 -13.80 -3.27
C PHE A 38 6.84 -15.27 -2.98
N VAL A 39 6.17 -15.51 -1.88
CA VAL A 39 5.72 -16.84 -1.47
C VAL A 39 4.21 -16.90 -1.64
N PRO A 40 3.66 -17.79 -2.48
CA PRO A 40 2.24 -17.80 -2.80
C PRO A 40 1.40 -18.48 -1.68
N PHE A 41 1.63 -18.10 -0.43
CA PHE A 41 0.80 -18.48 0.70
C PHE A 41 0.83 -17.40 1.78
N PHE A 42 -0.18 -17.41 2.64
CA PHE A 42 -0.27 -16.48 3.76
C PHE A 42 0.65 -16.96 4.88
N GLU A 43 1.77 -16.28 5.07
CA GLU A 43 2.70 -16.54 6.14
C GLU A 43 2.43 -15.60 7.32
N GLY A 44 2.29 -16.18 8.52
CA GLY A 44 2.02 -15.44 9.74
C GLY A 44 0.53 -15.12 9.96
N SER A 45 0.17 -14.85 11.22
CA SER A 45 -1.21 -14.67 11.69
C SER A 45 -1.94 -13.53 10.96
N ASN A 46 -1.28 -12.38 10.77
CA ASN A 46 -1.90 -11.20 10.16
C ASN A 46 -2.19 -11.39 8.67
N SER A 47 -1.25 -11.95 7.92
CA SER A 47 -1.42 -12.18 6.48
C SER A 47 -2.52 -13.20 6.22
N TYR A 48 -2.54 -14.27 7.01
CA TYR A 48 -3.60 -15.27 6.98
C TYR A 48 -4.97 -14.64 7.32
N PHE A 49 -5.01 -13.81 8.37
CA PHE A 49 -6.22 -13.10 8.77
C PHE A 49 -6.79 -12.25 7.62
N TYR A 50 -6.00 -11.36 7.02
CA TYR A 50 -6.50 -10.50 5.94
C TYR A 50 -6.89 -11.29 4.70
N GLY A 51 -6.16 -12.35 4.38
CA GLY A 51 -6.48 -13.24 3.26
C GLY A 51 -7.81 -13.95 3.46
N MET A 52 -7.98 -14.62 4.58
CA MET A 52 -9.22 -15.33 4.92
C MET A 52 -10.40 -14.37 5.06
N ALA A 53 -10.24 -13.24 5.75
CA ALA A 53 -11.30 -12.24 5.89
C ALA A 53 -11.74 -11.68 4.53
N SER A 54 -10.83 -11.50 3.56
CA SER A 54 -11.16 -11.05 2.21
C SER A 54 -11.98 -12.09 1.43
N ILE A 55 -11.63 -13.36 1.56
CA ILE A 55 -12.38 -14.46 0.93
C ILE A 55 -13.78 -14.59 1.55
N LEU A 56 -13.85 -14.63 2.88
CA LEU A 56 -15.11 -14.74 3.60
C LEU A 56 -16.05 -13.56 3.36
N PHE A 57 -15.48 -12.36 3.20
CA PHE A 57 -16.26 -11.17 2.84
C PHE A 57 -16.99 -11.33 1.50
N VAL A 58 -16.36 -12.02 0.54
CA VAL A 58 -16.96 -12.26 -0.79
C VAL A 58 -17.94 -13.42 -0.76
N GLU A 59 -17.61 -14.51 -0.08
CA GLU A 59 -18.37 -15.75 -0.10
C GLU A 59 -19.58 -15.72 0.85
N GLU A 60 -19.45 -15.06 2.00
CA GLU A 60 -20.44 -15.15 3.10
C GLU A 60 -20.83 -13.78 3.70
N GLY A 61 -20.25 -12.68 3.23
CA GLY A 61 -20.40 -11.35 3.82
C GLY A 61 -19.38 -11.06 4.93
N ILE A 62 -19.62 -9.96 5.70
CA ILE A 62 -18.66 -9.48 6.71
C ILE A 62 -18.66 -10.38 7.96
N THR A 63 -19.80 -11.00 8.27
CA THR A 63 -19.99 -11.86 9.45
C THR A 63 -20.09 -13.30 9.04
N LYS A 64 -19.44 -14.18 9.81
CA LYS A 64 -19.50 -15.62 9.59
C LYS A 64 -19.77 -16.37 10.88
N SER A 65 -20.65 -17.39 10.82
CA SER A 65 -20.68 -18.41 11.83
C SER A 65 -19.41 -19.26 11.70
N ASN A 66 -18.69 -19.46 12.78
CA ASN A 66 -17.50 -20.30 12.77
C ASN A 66 -17.84 -21.71 13.23
N PRO A 67 -17.87 -22.72 12.33
CA PRO A 67 -18.20 -24.10 12.70
C PRO A 67 -17.25 -24.70 13.75
N PHE A 68 -16.04 -24.16 13.91
CA PHE A 68 -15.12 -24.56 14.98
C PHE A 68 -15.58 -24.04 16.36
N LEU A 69 -16.14 -22.83 16.44
CA LEU A 69 -16.66 -22.27 17.68
C LEU A 69 -17.94 -23.00 18.12
N GLU A 70 -18.78 -23.42 17.18
CA GLU A 70 -19.97 -24.23 17.45
C GLU A 70 -19.60 -25.60 18.01
N LYS A 71 -18.49 -26.20 17.53
CA LYS A 71 -18.06 -27.54 17.92
C LYS A 71 -17.32 -27.58 19.25
N TYR A 72 -16.57 -26.54 19.61
CA TYR A 72 -15.65 -26.59 20.76
C TYR A 72 -16.00 -25.66 21.92
N GLU A 73 -17.06 -24.84 21.81
CA GLU A 73 -17.57 -23.91 22.83
C GLU A 73 -16.51 -23.03 23.54
N THR A 74 -15.26 -23.05 23.07
CA THR A 74 -14.12 -22.44 23.75
C THR A 74 -13.66 -21.17 23.04
N ASN A 75 -13.46 -20.12 23.84
CA ASN A 75 -12.85 -18.85 23.36
C ASN A 75 -11.35 -18.99 23.05
N GLU A 76 -10.75 -20.16 23.28
CA GLU A 76 -9.31 -20.40 23.17
C GLU A 76 -8.78 -20.42 21.74
N PHE A 77 -9.68 -20.57 20.75
CA PHE A 77 -9.33 -20.58 19.32
C PHE A 77 -9.72 -19.29 18.58
N LEU A 78 -9.96 -18.20 19.30
CA LEU A 78 -10.08 -16.90 18.64
C LEU A 78 -8.74 -16.53 18.02
N LEU A 79 -8.70 -16.57 16.70
CA LEU A 79 -7.58 -16.02 15.95
C LEU A 79 -7.43 -14.55 16.33
N ASP A 80 -6.21 -14.11 16.60
CA ASP A 80 -5.89 -12.70 16.79
C ASP A 80 -6.57 -11.84 15.72
N ASN A 81 -7.14 -10.70 16.13
CA ASN A 81 -7.86 -9.75 15.26
C ASN A 81 -9.29 -10.09 14.86
N TRP A 82 -9.93 -11.11 15.43
CA TRP A 82 -11.36 -11.37 15.28
C TRP A 82 -12.11 -11.05 16.58
N LEU A 83 -13.30 -10.47 16.43
CA LEU A 83 -14.28 -10.32 17.52
C LEU A 83 -15.39 -11.36 17.36
N ARG A 84 -15.75 -11.99 18.45
CA ARG A 84 -16.96 -12.83 18.53
C ARG A 84 -18.14 -11.97 18.94
N THR A 85 -19.25 -12.07 18.17
CA THR A 85 -20.52 -11.47 18.55
C THR A 85 -21.32 -12.43 19.46
N ASP A 86 -22.36 -11.90 20.12
CA ASP A 86 -23.29 -12.69 20.91
C ASP A 86 -24.03 -13.76 20.12
N GLN A 87 -24.06 -13.63 18.77
CA GLN A 87 -24.67 -14.58 17.83
C GLN A 87 -23.68 -15.63 17.33
N ASN A 88 -22.51 -15.78 17.94
CA ASN A 88 -21.42 -16.66 17.52
C ASN A 88 -20.82 -16.35 16.14
N GLU A 89 -21.03 -15.14 15.66
CA GLU A 89 -20.41 -14.68 14.41
C GLU A 89 -19.03 -14.08 14.67
N MET A 90 -18.14 -14.15 13.70
CA MET A 90 -16.80 -13.57 13.76
C MET A 90 -16.73 -12.33 12.88
N ILE A 91 -16.33 -11.20 13.48
CA ILE A 91 -16.17 -9.92 12.79
C ILE A 91 -14.70 -9.50 12.82
N PRO A 92 -14.12 -9.06 11.70
CA PRO A 92 -12.76 -8.50 11.69
C PRO A 92 -12.65 -7.26 12.58
N MET A 93 -11.67 -7.22 13.49
CA MET A 93 -11.45 -6.07 14.39
C MET A 93 -10.87 -4.85 13.68
N SER A 94 -10.14 -5.04 12.58
CA SER A 94 -9.41 -3.95 11.93
C SER A 94 -9.09 -4.28 10.48
N GLY A 95 -8.64 -3.25 9.73
CA GLY A 95 -8.17 -3.45 8.36
C GLY A 95 -9.27 -3.61 7.32
N ASN A 96 -10.51 -3.20 7.61
CA ASN A 96 -11.66 -3.36 6.72
C ASN A 96 -11.41 -2.83 5.30
N GLY A 97 -10.64 -1.75 5.17
CA GLY A 97 -10.25 -1.23 3.85
C GLY A 97 -9.37 -2.18 3.03
N LEU A 98 -8.46 -2.93 3.68
CA LEU A 98 -7.66 -3.95 3.01
C LEU A 98 -8.50 -5.19 2.70
N ILE A 99 -9.39 -5.60 3.61
CA ILE A 99 -10.31 -6.73 3.42
C ILE A 99 -11.22 -6.48 2.21
N LEU A 100 -11.80 -5.29 2.10
CA LEU A 100 -12.62 -4.89 0.96
C LEU A 100 -11.83 -4.94 -0.36
N LEU A 101 -10.63 -4.35 -0.37
CA LEU A 101 -9.77 -4.36 -1.56
C LEU A 101 -9.31 -5.78 -1.92
N GLY A 102 -8.99 -6.59 -0.91
CA GLY A 102 -8.64 -7.99 -1.06
C GLY A 102 -9.81 -8.81 -1.63
N GLY A 103 -11.02 -8.58 -1.12
CA GLY A 103 -12.24 -9.20 -1.66
C GLY A 103 -12.47 -8.86 -3.13
N ILE A 104 -12.31 -7.59 -3.51
CA ILE A 104 -12.36 -7.17 -4.92
C ILE A 104 -11.30 -7.91 -5.74
N ALA A 105 -10.06 -7.96 -5.28
CA ALA A 105 -8.99 -8.67 -5.97
C ALA A 105 -9.31 -10.18 -6.12
N TYR A 106 -9.86 -10.79 -5.07
CA TYR A 106 -10.27 -12.20 -5.09
C TYR A 106 -11.36 -12.48 -6.12
N VAL A 107 -12.37 -11.62 -6.24
CA VAL A 107 -13.44 -11.76 -7.26
C VAL A 107 -12.87 -11.75 -8.68
N PHE A 108 -11.86 -10.89 -8.97
CA PHE A 108 -11.31 -10.77 -10.31
C PHE A 108 -10.27 -11.83 -10.68
N GLY A 109 -9.51 -12.34 -9.74
CA GLY A 109 -8.39 -13.24 -10.05
C GLY A 109 -8.12 -14.33 -9.00
N GLY A 110 -9.09 -14.58 -8.10
CA GLY A 110 -9.00 -15.62 -7.08
C GLY A 110 -7.81 -15.41 -6.13
N TYR A 111 -7.28 -16.50 -5.64
CA TYR A 111 -6.14 -16.50 -4.73
C TYR A 111 -4.90 -15.81 -5.31
N PHE A 112 -4.64 -15.94 -6.61
CA PHE A 112 -3.50 -15.29 -7.25
C PHE A 112 -3.54 -13.78 -7.13
N ALA A 113 -4.68 -13.15 -7.46
CA ALA A 113 -4.84 -11.71 -7.35
C ALA A 113 -4.71 -11.23 -5.90
N LEU A 114 -5.22 -12.00 -4.95
CA LEU A 114 -5.11 -11.70 -3.53
C LEU A 114 -3.66 -11.75 -3.03
N TYR A 115 -2.89 -12.74 -3.44
CA TYR A 115 -1.48 -12.87 -3.09
C TYR A 115 -0.62 -11.73 -3.67
N TYR A 116 -0.85 -11.35 -4.94
CA TYR A 116 -0.10 -10.28 -5.58
C TYR A 116 -0.52 -8.88 -5.16
N LEU A 117 -1.61 -8.73 -4.42
CA LEU A 117 -2.15 -7.43 -4.04
C LEU A 117 -1.12 -6.57 -3.29
N SER A 118 -0.51 -7.09 -2.22
CA SER A 118 0.47 -6.34 -1.43
C SER A 118 1.75 -5.99 -2.20
N PRO A 119 2.38 -6.91 -2.94
CA PRO A 119 3.49 -6.59 -3.84
C PRO A 119 3.17 -5.46 -4.83
N ILE A 120 2.01 -5.52 -5.47
CA ILE A 120 1.57 -4.49 -6.44
C ILE A 120 1.37 -3.15 -5.74
N LEU A 121 0.68 -3.12 -4.60
CA LEU A 121 0.48 -1.90 -3.81
C LEU A 121 1.79 -1.26 -3.38
N PHE A 122 2.78 -2.05 -3.01
CA PHE A 122 4.10 -1.54 -2.63
C PHE A 122 4.86 -0.95 -3.83
N ILE A 123 4.81 -1.58 -4.99
CA ILE A 123 5.41 -1.03 -6.21
C ILE A 123 4.76 0.32 -6.57
N ILE A 124 3.43 0.41 -6.46
CA ILE A 124 2.70 1.66 -6.69
C ILE A 124 3.08 2.71 -5.65
N LEU A 125 3.23 2.33 -4.37
CA LEU A 125 3.68 3.21 -3.28
C LEU A 125 5.05 3.81 -3.58
N ILE A 126 6.02 3.01 -4.00
CA ILE A 126 7.37 3.47 -4.34
C ILE A 126 7.32 4.50 -5.47
N ILE A 127 6.57 4.21 -6.54
CA ILE A 127 6.42 5.10 -7.69
C ILE A 127 5.70 6.40 -7.29
N ALA A 128 4.63 6.30 -6.50
CA ALA A 128 3.87 7.47 -6.04
C ALA A 128 4.73 8.37 -5.14
N SER A 129 5.46 7.78 -4.20
CA SER A 129 6.35 8.50 -3.29
C SER A 129 7.49 9.19 -4.03
N GLU A 130 8.14 8.50 -4.97
CA GLU A 130 9.18 9.07 -5.82
C GLU A 130 8.66 10.28 -6.61
N ARG A 131 7.50 10.13 -7.27
CA ARG A 131 6.89 11.21 -8.06
C ARG A 131 6.49 12.39 -7.19
N THR A 132 5.95 12.13 -6.02
CA THR A 132 5.57 13.15 -5.03
C THR A 132 6.79 13.94 -4.58
N ALA A 133 7.83 13.26 -4.12
CA ALA A 133 9.08 13.89 -3.69
C ALA A 133 9.76 14.66 -4.83
N THR A 134 9.76 14.11 -6.05
CA THR A 134 10.31 14.81 -7.22
C THR A 134 9.56 16.09 -7.53
N LYS A 135 8.23 16.10 -7.44
CA LYS A 135 7.43 17.30 -7.71
C LYS A 135 7.50 18.35 -6.61
N LEU A 136 7.69 17.93 -5.37
CA LEU A 136 7.75 18.84 -4.21
C LEU A 136 9.14 19.44 -4.00
N PHE A 137 10.18 18.62 -4.12
CA PHE A 137 11.55 18.95 -3.67
C PHE A 137 12.59 18.76 -4.77
N GLY A 138 12.19 18.34 -5.95
CA GLY A 138 13.07 18.19 -7.11
C GLY A 138 13.61 16.77 -7.33
N LYS A 139 14.32 16.58 -8.44
CA LYS A 139 14.73 15.27 -8.97
C LYS A 139 15.59 14.43 -8.01
N TYR A 140 16.43 15.06 -7.21
CA TYR A 140 17.30 14.37 -6.26
C TYR A 140 16.53 13.89 -5.03
N ALA A 141 15.58 14.69 -4.55
CA ALA A 141 14.71 14.26 -3.46
C ALA A 141 13.93 12.99 -3.83
N GLY A 142 13.38 12.94 -5.06
CA GLY A 142 12.74 11.71 -5.54
C GLY A 142 13.69 10.52 -5.61
N LEU A 143 14.95 10.71 -6.02
CA LEU A 143 15.94 9.63 -6.03
C LEU A 143 16.27 9.15 -4.61
N ILE A 144 16.48 10.07 -3.67
CA ILE A 144 16.74 9.75 -2.26
C ILE A 144 15.55 9.00 -1.65
N THR A 145 14.33 9.48 -1.89
CA THR A 145 13.11 8.81 -1.43
C THR A 145 13.03 7.38 -1.96
N LEU A 146 13.33 7.18 -3.23
CA LEU A 146 13.35 5.86 -3.85
C LEU A 146 14.36 4.93 -3.17
N ILE A 147 15.59 5.40 -2.93
CA ILE A 147 16.65 4.63 -2.25
C ILE A 147 16.23 4.29 -0.82
N LEU A 148 15.71 5.26 -0.05
CA LEU A 148 15.31 5.04 1.34
C LEU A 148 14.17 4.02 1.47
N LEU A 149 13.14 4.13 0.62
CA LEU A 149 12.04 3.16 0.61
C LEU A 149 12.50 1.77 0.20
N SER A 150 13.41 1.70 -0.77
CA SER A 150 13.98 0.44 -1.25
C SER A 150 14.87 -0.25 -0.23
N ALA A 151 15.58 0.52 0.58
CA ALA A 151 16.46 0.01 1.63
C ALA A 151 15.69 -0.32 2.94
N SER A 152 14.40 0.02 3.01
CA SER A 152 13.58 -0.27 4.19
C SER A 152 13.20 -1.74 4.25
N ASN A 153 13.94 -2.51 5.05
CA ASN A 153 13.67 -3.95 5.25
C ASN A 153 12.26 -4.20 5.80
N LEU A 154 11.77 -3.33 6.69
CA LEU A 154 10.42 -3.44 7.24
C LEU A 154 9.34 -3.33 6.16
N LEU A 155 9.43 -2.30 5.31
CA LEU A 155 8.46 -2.11 4.22
C LEU A 155 8.57 -3.23 3.18
N PHE A 156 9.78 -3.68 2.87
CA PHE A 156 10.01 -4.78 1.96
C PHE A 156 9.38 -6.08 2.48
N ARG A 157 9.64 -6.44 3.75
CA ARG A 157 9.07 -7.63 4.38
C ARG A 157 7.55 -7.60 4.41
N ASN A 158 6.96 -6.44 4.75
CA ASN A 158 5.51 -6.28 4.77
C ASN A 158 4.88 -6.22 3.36
N SER A 159 5.70 -6.03 2.31
CA SER A 159 5.20 -6.00 0.93
C SER A 159 5.07 -7.38 0.28
N ILE A 160 5.83 -8.36 0.74
CA ILE A 160 5.74 -9.75 0.22
C ILE A 160 4.59 -10.54 0.84
N GLN A 161 3.95 -10.02 1.87
CA GLN A 161 2.81 -10.60 2.57
C GLN A 161 1.61 -9.65 2.51
N LEU A 162 0.41 -10.18 2.71
CA LEU A 162 -0.81 -9.35 2.72
C LEU A 162 -0.93 -8.59 4.04
N HIS A 163 -0.42 -7.35 4.05
CA HIS A 163 -0.40 -6.44 5.18
C HIS A 163 -0.99 -5.07 4.86
N THR A 164 -1.49 -4.39 5.88
CA THR A 164 -2.14 -3.06 5.76
C THR A 164 -1.17 -1.93 5.44
N GLU A 165 0.12 -2.09 5.76
CA GLU A 165 1.13 -1.04 5.70
C GLU A 165 1.29 -0.45 4.30
N SER A 166 1.41 -1.29 3.28
CA SER A 166 1.61 -0.81 1.89
C SER A 166 0.43 0.00 1.39
N LEU A 167 -0.81 -0.46 1.67
CA LEU A 167 -2.02 0.25 1.30
C LEU A 167 -2.18 1.55 2.09
N PHE A 168 -1.98 1.49 3.42
CA PHE A 168 -2.06 2.66 4.28
C PHE A 168 -1.08 3.76 3.85
N CYS A 169 0.20 3.42 3.68
CA CYS A 169 1.22 4.37 3.25
C CYS A 169 0.93 4.94 1.85
N LEU A 170 0.43 4.12 0.92
CA LEU A 170 0.06 4.57 -0.42
C LEU A 170 -1.05 5.62 -0.38
N LEU A 171 -2.12 5.34 0.35
CA LEU A 171 -3.26 6.25 0.49
C LEU A 171 -2.83 7.55 1.15
N PHE A 172 -2.00 7.48 2.19
CA PHE A 172 -1.45 8.64 2.89
C PHE A 172 -0.59 9.52 1.98
N VAL A 173 0.31 8.92 1.19
CA VAL A 173 1.16 9.64 0.22
C VAL A 173 0.30 10.33 -0.85
N LEU A 174 -0.71 9.64 -1.38
CA LEU A 174 -1.61 10.21 -2.39
C LEU A 174 -2.46 11.34 -1.79
N GLY A 175 -3.03 11.16 -0.61
CA GLY A 175 -3.77 12.20 0.10
C GLY A 175 -2.92 13.45 0.32
N THR A 176 -1.71 13.28 0.86
CA THR A 176 -0.75 14.37 1.07
C THR A 176 -0.36 15.06 -0.25
N TYR A 177 -0.14 14.31 -1.31
CA TYR A 177 0.17 14.89 -2.62
C TYR A 177 -0.96 15.80 -3.13
N PHE A 178 -2.22 15.35 -3.06
CA PHE A 178 -3.36 16.15 -3.52
C PHE A 178 -3.61 17.35 -2.62
N LEU A 179 -3.40 17.23 -1.31
CA LEU A 179 -3.51 18.35 -0.36
C LEU A 179 -2.49 19.45 -0.68
N ILE A 180 -1.22 19.10 -0.90
CA ILE A 180 -0.17 20.05 -1.25
C ILE A 180 -0.44 20.66 -2.63
N LYS A 181 -0.93 19.88 -3.58
CA LYS A 181 -1.31 20.40 -4.90
C LYS A 181 -2.48 21.38 -4.79
N PHE A 182 -3.46 21.12 -3.94
CA PHE A 182 -4.54 22.06 -3.62
C PHE A 182 -3.97 23.38 -3.10
N GLY A 183 -3.09 23.35 -2.10
CA GLY A 183 -2.46 24.57 -1.55
C GLY A 183 -1.70 25.40 -2.58
N ARG A 184 -1.24 24.79 -3.70
CA ARG A 184 -0.57 25.52 -4.78
C ARG A 184 -1.50 26.03 -5.88
N THR A 185 -2.59 25.33 -6.16
CA THR A 185 -3.47 25.63 -7.32
C THR A 185 -4.84 26.14 -6.94
N ASN A 186 -5.21 26.05 -5.66
CA ASN A 186 -6.51 26.43 -5.08
C ASN A 186 -7.73 25.80 -5.81
N GLN A 187 -7.56 24.60 -6.36
CA GLN A 187 -8.61 23.85 -7.08
C GLN A 187 -9.40 22.99 -6.10
N SER A 188 -10.64 23.35 -5.77
CA SER A 188 -11.46 22.69 -4.74
C SER A 188 -11.62 21.18 -4.88
N HIS A 189 -11.66 20.65 -6.12
CA HIS A 189 -11.76 19.21 -6.32
C HIS A 189 -10.54 18.41 -5.78
N LEU A 190 -9.37 19.06 -5.65
CA LEU A 190 -8.17 18.40 -5.14
C LEU A 190 -8.24 18.15 -3.63
N ILE A 191 -8.90 19.02 -2.87
CA ILE A 191 -9.15 18.77 -1.44
C ILE A 191 -10.14 17.63 -1.24
N LEU A 192 -11.18 17.54 -2.09
CA LEU A 192 -12.12 16.43 -2.05
C LEU A 192 -11.40 15.09 -2.31
N ILE A 193 -10.56 15.03 -3.34
CA ILE A 193 -9.78 13.83 -3.64
C ILE A 193 -8.84 13.48 -2.48
N SER A 194 -8.15 14.47 -1.90
CA SER A 194 -7.29 14.29 -0.73
C SER A 194 -8.06 13.69 0.44
N SER A 195 -9.24 14.24 0.75
CA SER A 195 -10.10 13.78 1.84
C SER A 195 -10.56 12.33 1.64
N ILE A 196 -10.88 11.93 0.40
CA ILE A 196 -11.25 10.55 0.07
C ILE A 196 -10.08 9.59 0.38
N PHE A 197 -8.85 9.93 -0.03
CA PHE A 197 -7.69 9.11 0.27
C PHE A 197 -7.42 8.99 1.77
N PHE A 198 -7.53 10.07 2.50
CA PHE A 198 -7.34 10.04 3.95
C PHE A 198 -8.46 9.27 4.65
N ALA A 199 -9.72 9.50 4.29
CA ALA A 199 -10.84 8.74 4.85
C ALA A 199 -10.68 7.24 4.59
N PHE A 200 -10.26 6.84 3.38
CA PHE A 200 -10.02 5.43 3.09
C PHE A 200 -8.79 4.89 3.85
N SER A 201 -7.75 5.69 4.07
CA SER A 201 -6.60 5.26 4.89
C SER A 201 -7.00 4.96 6.34
N SER A 202 -7.96 5.68 6.90
CA SER A 202 -8.47 5.43 8.26
C SER A 202 -9.26 4.12 8.37
N THR A 203 -9.93 3.67 7.31
CA THR A 203 -10.58 2.35 7.28
C THR A 203 -9.57 1.20 7.18
N VAL A 204 -8.39 1.46 6.60
CA VAL A 204 -7.31 0.48 6.53
C VAL A 204 -6.62 0.33 7.89
N ARG A 205 -6.47 1.43 8.62
CA ARG A 205 -5.81 1.45 9.92
C ARG A 205 -6.36 2.56 10.80
N LEU A 206 -6.84 2.20 12.00
CA LEU A 206 -7.41 3.18 12.96
C LEU A 206 -6.40 4.26 13.38
N SER A 207 -5.10 3.96 13.37
CA SER A 207 -4.06 4.97 13.58
C SER A 207 -4.09 6.11 12.58
N GLY A 208 -4.75 5.95 11.43
CA GLY A 208 -4.99 7.01 10.47
C GLY A 208 -5.89 8.13 11.01
N ILE A 209 -6.73 7.84 12.00
CA ILE A 209 -7.62 8.83 12.62
C ILE A 209 -6.84 9.81 13.53
N ILE A 210 -5.75 9.34 14.14
CA ILE A 210 -4.95 10.14 15.08
C ILE A 210 -4.13 11.22 14.37
N LEU A 211 -3.98 11.12 13.06
CA LEU A 211 -3.19 12.06 12.25
C LEU A 211 -4.01 13.26 11.75
N PHE A 212 -5.29 13.37 12.12
CA PHE A 212 -6.19 14.48 11.85
C PHE A 212 -6.72 15.08 13.15
#